data_aa096b94ea068e4eb799abb979ed11fe
#
_entry.id   aa096b94ea068e4eb799abb979ed11fe
#
_cell.length_a   1.000
_cell.length_b   1.000
_cell.length_c   1.000
_cell.angle_alpha   90.00
_cell.angle_beta   90.00
_cell.angle_gamma   90.00
#
_symmetry.space_group_name_H-M   'P 1'
#
loop_
_entity.id
_entity.type
_entity.pdbx_description
1 polymer ?
#
loop_
_entity_poly.entity_id
_entity_poly.type
_entity_poly.pdbx_seq_one_letter_code
_entity_poly.pdbx_strand_id
1 'polypeptide(L)'
;LKTEIDSLKTVVKGYQKGQTMPNVSSELLDVIKVPTFRNRVELQNGTIVSGDLIEESDSSLTLKTQIGTLVLKKEMVIRMDELEKPGPKVIFFGEPFIDYYPNKQIFSGKIKNVGEIRADFVRVTGKLFDQTTKTAGVDSIFVKGNKVTYSTNVVSDTALKPGETASYILTVPIRKGTKAEYHTMHINWEQTR
;
A
#
# COMPACT_ATOMS: atom_id res chain seq x y z
N LEU A 1 -31.10 4.11 -31.78
CA LEU A 1 -30.28 5.34 -31.84
C LEU A 1 -30.94 6.56 -31.20
N LYS A 2 -32.21 6.88 -31.53
CA LYS A 2 -32.92 8.05 -30.97
C LYS A 2 -33.23 7.88 -29.48
N THR A 3 -33.63 6.67 -29.08
CA THR A 3 -33.90 6.31 -27.68
C THR A 3 -32.65 6.30 -26.80
N GLU A 4 -31.49 5.94 -27.33
CA GLU A 4 -30.20 5.96 -26.59
C GLU A 4 -29.68 7.37 -26.39
N ILE A 5 -29.87 8.26 -27.37
CA ILE A 5 -29.52 9.68 -27.27
C ILE A 5 -30.38 10.40 -26.22
N ASP A 6 -31.67 10.07 -26.14
CA ASP A 6 -32.57 10.66 -25.14
C ASP A 6 -32.30 10.14 -23.73
N SER A 7 -31.86 8.88 -23.58
CA SER A 7 -31.39 8.32 -22.34
C SER A 7 -30.11 9.01 -21.85
N LEU A 8 -29.11 9.19 -22.70
CA LEU A 8 -27.89 9.92 -22.43
C LEU A 8 -28.14 11.38 -22.05
N LYS A 9 -29.04 12.09 -22.72
CA LYS A 9 -29.44 13.46 -22.37
C LYS A 9 -30.08 13.55 -20.99
N THR A 10 -30.87 12.54 -20.60
CA THR A 10 -31.49 12.49 -19.27
C THR A 10 -30.44 12.28 -18.15
N VAL A 11 -29.46 11.43 -18.42
CA VAL A 11 -28.32 11.19 -17.48
C VAL A 11 -27.48 12.45 -17.33
N VAL A 12 -27.11 13.11 -18.43
CA VAL A 12 -26.32 14.36 -18.40
C VAL A 12 -27.08 15.49 -17.69
N LYS A 13 -28.39 15.62 -17.89
CA LYS A 13 -29.21 16.60 -17.15
C LYS A 13 -29.31 16.30 -15.65
N GLY A 14 -29.27 15.02 -15.25
CA GLY A 14 -29.18 14.60 -13.85
C GLY A 14 -27.90 15.09 -13.19
N TYR A 15 -26.75 14.95 -13.88
CA TYR A 15 -25.45 15.46 -13.39
C TYR A 15 -25.43 17.00 -13.26
N GLN A 16 -26.02 17.73 -14.19
CA GLN A 16 -26.07 19.19 -14.12
C GLN A 16 -26.95 19.73 -12.98
N LYS A 17 -27.89 18.94 -12.46
CA LYS A 17 -28.78 19.33 -11.36
C LYS A 17 -28.29 18.93 -9.97
N GLY A 18 -27.05 18.41 -9.82
CA GLY A 18 -26.50 18.05 -8.52
C GLY A 18 -27.21 16.87 -7.84
N GLN A 19 -27.99 16.07 -8.61
CA GLN A 19 -28.54 14.83 -8.08
C GLN A 19 -27.44 13.80 -7.95
N THR A 20 -27.28 13.22 -6.77
CA THR A 20 -26.38 12.13 -6.43
C THR A 20 -26.47 11.03 -7.49
N MET A 21 -25.33 10.45 -7.86
CA MET A 21 -25.23 9.26 -8.70
C MET A 21 -26.30 8.24 -8.33
N PRO A 22 -27.01 7.62 -9.32
CA PRO A 22 -27.84 6.47 -9.02
C PRO A 22 -26.97 5.46 -8.26
N ASN A 23 -27.51 4.92 -7.17
CA ASN A 23 -26.87 3.91 -6.35
C ASN A 23 -26.45 2.75 -7.26
N VAL A 24 -25.21 2.80 -7.77
CA VAL A 24 -24.60 1.67 -8.45
C VAL A 24 -24.42 0.64 -7.34
N SER A 25 -25.21 -0.43 -7.38
CA SER A 25 -25.11 -1.48 -6.36
C SER A 25 -23.66 -1.96 -6.31
N SER A 26 -23.13 -2.11 -5.10
CA SER A 26 -21.79 -2.66 -4.87
C SER A 26 -21.55 -3.99 -5.61
N GLU A 27 -22.63 -4.74 -5.86
CA GLU A 27 -22.63 -5.97 -6.67
C GLU A 27 -22.24 -5.74 -8.13
N LEU A 28 -22.63 -4.61 -8.74
CA LEU A 28 -22.20 -4.26 -10.10
C LEU A 28 -20.73 -3.83 -10.16
N LEU A 29 -20.19 -3.22 -9.09
CA LEU A 29 -18.77 -2.89 -8.98
C LEU A 29 -17.92 -4.15 -8.76
N ASP A 30 -18.45 -5.17 -8.07
CA ASP A 30 -17.78 -6.46 -7.88
C ASP A 30 -17.70 -7.29 -9.19
N VAL A 31 -18.61 -7.07 -10.14
CA VAL A 31 -18.58 -7.73 -11.45
C VAL A 31 -17.51 -7.13 -12.37
N ILE A 32 -17.14 -5.84 -12.18
CA ILE A 32 -16.04 -5.21 -12.89
C ILE A 32 -14.74 -5.51 -12.13
N LYS A 33 -14.36 -6.77 -12.03
CA LYS A 33 -12.99 -7.14 -11.64
C LYS A 33 -12.07 -6.69 -12.75
N VAL A 34 -11.55 -5.48 -12.65
CA VAL A 34 -10.40 -5.05 -13.46
C VAL A 34 -9.26 -6.00 -13.12
N PRO A 35 -8.82 -6.86 -14.04
CA PRO A 35 -7.71 -7.76 -13.75
C PRO A 35 -6.48 -6.91 -13.44
N THR A 36 -6.01 -6.97 -12.21
CA THR A 36 -4.75 -6.32 -11.81
C THR A 36 -3.59 -7.19 -12.27
N PHE A 37 -3.14 -6.96 -13.48
CA PHE A 37 -1.92 -7.57 -14.01
C PHE A 37 -0.69 -6.90 -13.41
N ARG A 38 0.39 -7.70 -13.20
CA ARG A 38 1.63 -7.20 -12.61
C ARG A 38 2.52 -6.46 -13.61
N ASN A 39 2.38 -6.75 -14.90
CA ASN A 39 3.29 -6.23 -15.92
C ASN A 39 2.50 -5.45 -16.97
N ARG A 40 3.06 -4.32 -17.35
CA ARG A 40 2.63 -3.50 -18.49
C ARG A 40 3.76 -3.47 -19.49
N VAL A 41 3.52 -3.99 -20.67
CA VAL A 41 4.50 -4.07 -21.75
C VAL A 41 4.10 -3.14 -22.89
N GLU A 42 5.00 -2.24 -23.27
CA GLU A 42 4.84 -1.34 -24.39
C GLU A 42 5.61 -1.89 -25.60
N LEU A 43 4.92 -2.05 -26.72
CA LEU A 43 5.47 -2.58 -27.97
C LEU A 43 5.87 -1.45 -28.92
N GLN A 44 6.78 -1.72 -29.87
CA GLN A 44 7.28 -0.75 -30.87
C GLN A 44 6.17 -0.10 -31.72
N ASN A 45 5.05 -0.79 -31.89
CA ASN A 45 3.90 -0.26 -32.63
C ASN A 45 2.96 0.60 -31.74
N GLY A 46 3.37 0.92 -30.51
CA GLY A 46 2.58 1.69 -29.55
C GLY A 46 1.49 0.91 -28.82
N THR A 47 1.36 -0.41 -29.08
CA THR A 47 0.41 -1.25 -28.37
C THR A 47 0.86 -1.47 -26.95
N ILE A 48 -0.05 -1.34 -25.99
CA ILE A 48 0.18 -1.63 -24.57
C ILE A 48 -0.51 -2.94 -24.22
N VAL A 49 0.25 -3.90 -23.69
CA VAL A 49 -0.25 -5.18 -23.21
C VAL A 49 -0.08 -5.26 -21.70
N SER A 50 -1.16 -5.56 -20.99
CA SER A 50 -1.12 -5.85 -19.54
C SER A 50 -1.29 -7.34 -19.30
N GLY A 51 -0.44 -7.93 -18.45
CA GLY A 51 -0.46 -9.36 -18.15
C GLY A 51 0.46 -9.71 -16.99
N ASP A 52 0.36 -10.94 -16.53
CA ASP A 52 1.33 -11.51 -15.57
C ASP A 52 2.42 -12.23 -16.37
N LEU A 53 3.69 -11.90 -16.10
CA LEU A 53 4.83 -12.59 -16.70
C LEU A 53 4.86 -14.03 -16.21
N ILE A 54 4.76 -15.01 -17.13
CA ILE A 54 4.84 -16.44 -16.85
C ILE A 54 6.27 -16.92 -17.03
N GLU A 55 6.88 -16.52 -18.15
CA GLU A 55 8.19 -16.99 -18.56
C GLU A 55 8.92 -15.90 -19.36
N GLU A 56 10.21 -15.80 -19.14
CA GLU A 56 11.11 -14.95 -19.89
C GLU A 56 12.27 -15.77 -20.43
N SER A 57 12.47 -15.74 -21.74
CA SER A 57 13.61 -16.34 -22.42
C SER A 57 14.52 -15.24 -23.02
N ASP A 58 15.63 -15.63 -23.62
CA ASP A 58 16.54 -14.67 -24.27
C ASP A 58 15.87 -13.89 -25.41
N SER A 59 14.89 -14.49 -26.09
CA SER A 59 14.24 -13.93 -27.29
C SER A 59 12.78 -13.61 -27.13
N SER A 60 12.11 -14.08 -26.06
CA SER A 60 10.65 -13.94 -25.89
C SER A 60 10.22 -13.72 -24.45
N LEU A 61 9.05 -13.08 -24.30
CA LEU A 61 8.30 -12.90 -23.06
C LEU A 61 6.95 -13.60 -23.21
N THR A 62 6.57 -14.43 -22.25
CA THR A 62 5.24 -15.07 -22.20
C THR A 62 4.43 -14.41 -21.10
N LEU A 63 3.33 -13.77 -21.48
CA LEU A 63 2.42 -13.07 -20.59
C LEU A 63 1.08 -13.80 -20.51
N LYS A 64 0.54 -13.95 -19.30
CA LYS A 64 -0.86 -14.32 -19.07
C LYS A 64 -1.70 -13.07 -19.07
N THR A 65 -2.53 -12.90 -20.07
CA THR A 65 -3.43 -11.74 -20.25
C THR A 65 -4.88 -12.11 -19.96
N GLN A 66 -5.78 -11.13 -19.99
CA GLN A 66 -7.23 -11.37 -19.83
C GLN A 66 -7.81 -12.27 -20.94
N ILE A 67 -7.24 -12.23 -22.13
CA ILE A 67 -7.70 -12.98 -23.31
C ILE A 67 -6.95 -14.30 -23.52
N GLY A 68 -6.00 -14.63 -22.65
CA GLY A 68 -5.19 -15.85 -22.73
C GLY A 68 -3.69 -15.61 -22.61
N THR A 69 -2.90 -16.61 -22.99
CA THR A 69 -1.44 -16.54 -22.96
C THR A 69 -0.93 -15.91 -24.26
N LEU A 70 -0.10 -14.88 -24.14
CA LEU A 70 0.50 -14.16 -25.25
C LEU A 70 2.02 -14.30 -25.20
N VAL A 71 2.61 -14.71 -26.31
CA VAL A 71 4.09 -14.77 -26.48
C VAL A 71 4.52 -13.56 -27.31
N LEU A 72 5.39 -12.72 -26.74
CA LEU A 72 5.94 -11.53 -27.37
C LEU A 72 7.43 -11.74 -27.62
N LYS A 73 7.90 -11.35 -28.81
CA LYS A 73 9.34 -11.28 -29.07
C LYS A 73 9.95 -10.09 -28.35
N LYS A 74 11.07 -10.27 -27.66
CA LYS A 74 11.75 -9.19 -26.92
C LYS A 74 12.14 -8.01 -27.84
N GLU A 75 12.50 -8.27 -29.08
CA GLU A 75 12.80 -7.24 -30.08
C GLU A 75 11.64 -6.27 -30.34
N MET A 76 10.40 -6.68 -30.07
CA MET A 76 9.20 -5.84 -30.23
C MET A 76 8.88 -5.01 -28.97
N VAL A 77 9.54 -5.27 -27.86
CA VAL A 77 9.29 -4.64 -26.56
C VAL A 77 10.17 -3.41 -26.41
N ILE A 78 9.54 -2.24 -26.24
CA ILE A 78 10.25 -1.00 -25.90
C ILE A 78 10.51 -0.93 -24.41
N ARG A 79 9.46 -1.25 -23.62
CA ARG A 79 9.49 -1.07 -22.18
C ARG A 79 8.59 -2.09 -21.50
N MET A 80 9.02 -2.59 -20.36
CA MET A 80 8.21 -3.39 -19.45
C MET A 80 8.25 -2.75 -18.06
N ASP A 81 7.09 -2.36 -17.56
CA ASP A 81 6.90 -1.83 -16.21
C ASP A 81 6.23 -2.89 -15.35
N GLU A 82 6.81 -3.16 -14.19
CA GLU A 82 6.15 -3.97 -13.18
C GLU A 82 5.22 -3.07 -12.37
N LEU A 83 3.92 -3.37 -12.42
CA LEU A 83 2.90 -2.68 -11.63
C LEU A 83 2.82 -3.34 -10.26
N GLU A 84 3.18 -2.60 -9.23
CA GLU A 84 2.95 -3.05 -7.86
C GLU A 84 1.44 -3.31 -7.67
N LYS A 85 1.09 -4.46 -7.08
CA LYS A 85 -0.32 -4.71 -6.71
C LYS A 85 -0.76 -3.63 -5.72
N PRO A 86 -1.99 -3.10 -5.88
CA PRO A 86 -2.55 -2.23 -4.86
C PRO A 86 -2.39 -2.86 -3.49
N GLY A 87 -1.75 -2.16 -2.59
CA GLY A 87 -1.42 -2.65 -1.26
C GLY A 87 -1.30 -1.52 -0.24
N PRO A 88 -1.28 -1.86 1.06
CA PRO A 88 -0.93 -0.90 2.08
C PRO A 88 0.55 -0.57 1.99
N LYS A 89 0.91 0.70 2.16
CA LYS A 89 2.30 1.18 2.20
C LYS A 89 2.42 2.28 3.24
N VAL A 90 2.94 1.94 4.40
CA VAL A 90 3.08 2.91 5.50
C VAL A 90 4.52 3.42 5.55
N ILE A 91 4.67 4.73 5.58
CA ILE A 91 5.97 5.40 5.63
C ILE A 91 6.07 6.33 6.83
N PHE A 92 7.29 6.62 7.29
CA PHE A 92 7.53 7.73 8.19
C PHE A 92 7.25 9.04 7.46
N PHE A 93 6.49 9.93 8.10
CA PHE A 93 6.06 11.19 7.53
C PHE A 93 6.71 12.36 8.29
N GLY A 94 7.71 12.97 7.67
CA GLY A 94 8.60 13.94 8.29
C GLY A 94 9.71 13.29 9.12
N GLU A 95 10.57 14.13 9.69
CA GLU A 95 11.65 13.67 10.56
C GLU A 95 11.12 13.36 11.96
N PRO A 96 11.53 12.24 12.58
CA PRO A 96 11.19 11.94 13.96
C PRO A 96 11.97 12.87 14.91
N PHE A 97 11.32 13.27 15.98
CA PHE A 97 11.99 13.90 17.11
C PHE A 97 12.49 12.80 18.07
N ILE A 98 13.73 12.95 18.57
CA ILE A 98 14.38 11.95 19.41
C ILE A 98 14.87 12.59 20.69
N ASP A 99 14.37 12.11 21.83
CA ASP A 99 14.85 12.45 23.14
C ASP A 99 15.80 11.38 23.67
N TYR A 100 17.01 11.78 24.05
CA TYR A 100 18.06 10.91 24.55
C TYR A 100 18.13 11.00 26.06
N TYR A 101 17.93 9.87 26.75
CA TYR A 101 18.10 9.71 28.19
C TYR A 101 19.13 8.62 28.47
N PRO A 102 19.77 8.62 29.66
CA PRO A 102 20.78 7.61 30.00
C PRO A 102 20.23 6.16 29.99
N ASN A 103 18.93 5.98 30.24
CA ASN A 103 18.29 4.67 30.40
C ASN A 103 17.23 4.36 29.34
N LYS A 104 16.95 5.29 28.43
CA LYS A 104 15.96 5.11 27.35
C LYS A 104 16.18 6.12 26.23
N GLN A 105 15.59 5.85 25.06
CA GLN A 105 15.38 6.84 24.02
C GLN A 105 13.89 6.92 23.71
N ILE A 106 13.37 8.11 23.44
CA ILE A 106 11.98 8.33 23.08
C ILE A 106 11.95 8.87 21.64
N PHE A 107 11.23 8.17 20.79
CA PHE A 107 11.02 8.53 19.40
C PHE A 107 9.59 9.02 19.22
N SER A 108 9.39 10.23 18.75
CA SER A 108 8.08 10.78 18.44
C SER A 108 8.02 11.27 17.01
N GLY A 109 6.90 11.05 16.35
CA GLY A 109 6.74 11.42 14.96
C GLY A 109 5.39 11.04 14.40
N LYS A 110 5.30 11.09 13.08
CA LYS A 110 4.11 10.74 12.33
C LYS A 110 4.43 9.66 11.31
N ILE A 111 3.45 8.84 11.00
CA ILE A 111 3.46 7.88 9.90
C ILE A 111 2.26 8.12 9.01
N LYS A 112 2.34 7.75 7.74
CA LYS A 112 1.27 7.92 6.76
C LYS A 112 1.13 6.66 5.91
N ASN A 113 -0.10 6.21 5.69
CA ASN A 113 -0.37 5.21 4.68
C ASN A 113 -0.47 5.89 3.30
N VAL A 114 0.55 5.72 2.47
CA VAL A 114 0.61 6.22 1.09
C VAL A 114 0.18 5.16 0.08
N GLY A 115 -0.17 3.96 0.55
CA GLY A 115 -0.70 2.89 -0.27
C GLY A 115 -2.17 3.12 -0.64
N GLU A 116 -2.68 2.26 -1.50
CA GLU A 116 -4.05 2.33 -2.03
C GLU A 116 -5.05 1.54 -1.19
N ILE A 117 -4.56 0.70 -0.29
CA ILE A 117 -5.37 -0.17 0.58
C ILE A 117 -5.09 0.17 2.05
N ARG A 118 -6.07 -0.13 2.91
CA ARG A 118 -5.95 0.02 4.36
C ARG A 118 -4.82 -0.85 4.90
N ALA A 119 -3.98 -0.27 5.72
CA ALA A 119 -2.98 -0.98 6.53
C ALA A 119 -3.60 -1.34 7.89
N ASP A 120 -3.54 -2.60 8.28
CA ASP A 120 -4.07 -3.11 9.52
C ASP A 120 -2.93 -3.38 10.52
N PHE A 121 -3.22 -3.33 11.82
CA PHE A 121 -2.24 -3.62 12.89
C PHE A 121 -0.93 -2.85 12.76
N VAL A 122 -1.04 -1.56 12.42
CA VAL A 122 0.14 -0.72 12.16
C VAL A 122 0.92 -0.51 13.46
N ARG A 123 2.21 -0.87 13.44
CA ARG A 123 3.11 -0.86 14.58
C ARG A 123 4.45 -0.26 14.22
N VAL A 124 4.94 0.64 15.05
CA VAL A 124 6.30 1.19 14.96
C VAL A 124 7.21 0.43 15.93
N THR A 125 8.34 -0.04 15.45
CA THR A 125 9.35 -0.77 16.21
C THR A 125 10.66 0.00 16.17
N GLY A 126 11.27 0.24 17.34
CA GLY A 126 12.60 0.84 17.50
C GLY A 126 13.59 -0.16 18.06
N LYS A 127 14.79 -0.20 17.50
CA LYS A 127 15.92 -0.99 18.00
C LYS A 127 17.11 -0.10 18.25
N LEU A 128 17.71 -0.24 19.41
CA LEU A 128 18.93 0.45 19.81
C LEU A 128 20.11 -0.54 19.76
N PHE A 129 21.26 -0.05 19.34
CA PHE A 129 22.47 -0.86 19.22
C PHE A 129 23.65 -0.17 19.91
N ASP A 130 24.57 -0.96 20.46
CA ASP A 130 25.85 -0.50 20.97
C ASP A 130 26.90 -0.37 19.85
N GLN A 131 28.11 0.06 20.17
CA GLN A 131 29.24 0.18 19.25
C GLN A 131 29.57 -1.13 18.52
N THR A 132 29.26 -2.28 19.13
CA THR A 132 29.54 -3.61 18.57
C THR A 132 28.39 -4.20 17.78
N THR A 133 27.38 -3.39 17.45
CA THR A 133 26.14 -3.81 16.74
C THR A 133 25.24 -4.76 17.54
N LYS A 134 25.50 -4.96 18.82
CA LYS A 134 24.63 -5.75 19.69
C LYS A 134 23.42 -4.92 20.11
N THR A 135 22.27 -5.56 20.23
CA THR A 135 21.03 -4.90 20.63
C THR A 135 21.14 -4.39 22.08
N ALA A 136 21.16 -3.07 22.24
CA ALA A 136 21.11 -2.38 23.51
C ALA A 136 19.69 -2.19 24.06
N GLY A 137 18.68 -2.17 23.17
CA GLY A 137 17.27 -2.08 23.54
C GLY A 137 16.36 -2.32 22.34
N VAL A 138 15.13 -2.74 22.62
CA VAL A 138 14.08 -2.90 21.59
C VAL A 138 12.72 -2.71 22.24
N ASP A 139 11.84 -2.00 21.55
CA ASP A 139 10.44 -1.90 21.91
C ASP A 139 9.59 -1.56 20.69
N SER A 140 8.28 -1.69 20.83
CA SER A 140 7.34 -1.40 19.75
C SER A 140 6.01 -0.86 20.30
N ILE A 141 5.33 -0.03 19.52
CA ILE A 141 4.04 0.52 19.85
C ILE A 141 3.10 0.44 18.66
N PHE A 142 1.85 0.02 18.90
CA PHE A 142 0.79 0.17 17.93
C PHE A 142 0.37 1.64 17.84
N VAL A 143 0.12 2.10 16.62
CA VAL A 143 -0.35 3.47 16.41
C VAL A 143 -1.87 3.52 16.57
N LYS A 144 -2.39 4.62 17.05
CA LYS A 144 -3.83 4.85 17.14
C LYS A 144 -4.36 5.33 15.79
N GLY A 145 -5.23 4.54 15.20
CA GLY A 145 -5.88 4.80 13.92
C GLY A 145 -7.39 4.56 13.99
N ASN A 146 -7.95 3.96 12.94
CA ASN A 146 -9.38 3.63 12.87
C ASN A 146 -9.70 2.32 13.58
N LYS A 147 -10.87 2.30 14.20
CA LYS A 147 -11.44 1.09 14.79
C LYS A 147 -12.01 0.21 13.68
N VAL A 148 -11.56 -1.03 13.64
CA VAL A 148 -12.00 -2.06 12.68
C VAL A 148 -12.35 -3.33 13.43
N THR A 149 -13.46 -3.96 13.05
CA THR A 149 -13.83 -5.31 13.49
C THR A 149 -13.50 -6.27 12.35
N TYR A 150 -12.65 -7.25 12.60
CA TYR A 150 -12.20 -8.23 11.63
C TYR A 150 -13.13 -9.44 11.58
N SER A 151 -13.03 -10.26 10.53
CA SER A 151 -13.83 -11.49 10.35
C SER A 151 -13.64 -12.51 11.49
N THR A 152 -12.53 -12.41 12.21
CA THR A 152 -12.21 -13.20 13.42
C THR A 152 -12.84 -12.66 14.70
N ASN A 153 -13.71 -11.66 14.63
CA ASN A 153 -14.27 -10.90 15.76
C ASN A 153 -13.24 -10.12 16.61
N VAL A 154 -11.98 -10.03 16.13
CA VAL A 154 -10.98 -9.16 16.74
C VAL A 154 -11.33 -7.71 16.42
N VAL A 155 -11.31 -6.85 17.44
CA VAL A 155 -11.48 -5.40 17.29
C VAL A 155 -10.15 -4.73 17.55
N SER A 156 -9.68 -3.92 16.61
CA SER A 156 -8.46 -3.11 16.76
C SER A 156 -8.72 -1.67 16.30
N ASP A 157 -8.04 -0.72 16.92
CA ASP A 157 -8.07 0.70 16.57
C ASP A 157 -6.76 1.18 15.94
N THR A 158 -6.02 0.26 15.30
CA THR A 158 -4.67 0.48 14.77
C THR A 158 -4.61 0.48 13.25
N ALA A 159 -5.74 0.58 12.57
CA ALA A 159 -5.82 0.59 11.13
C ALA A 159 -5.66 2.01 10.55
N LEU A 160 -4.92 2.14 9.44
CA LEU A 160 -4.76 3.39 8.69
C LEU A 160 -5.34 3.23 7.28
N LYS A 161 -6.33 4.05 6.94
CA LYS A 161 -6.87 4.14 5.57
C LYS A 161 -5.85 4.77 4.62
N PRO A 162 -6.01 4.60 3.30
CA PRO A 162 -5.23 5.33 2.31
C PRO A 162 -5.19 6.84 2.58
N GLY A 163 -4.00 7.42 2.52
CA GLY A 163 -3.77 8.85 2.76
C GLY A 163 -3.77 9.28 4.24
N GLU A 164 -4.17 8.42 5.16
CA GLU A 164 -4.31 8.77 6.58
C GLU A 164 -2.96 8.82 7.31
N THR A 165 -2.87 9.72 8.28
CA THR A 165 -1.68 9.97 9.09
C THR A 165 -1.98 9.67 10.56
N ALA A 166 -1.04 9.02 11.26
CA ALA A 166 -1.09 8.80 12.70
C ALA A 166 0.20 9.26 13.38
N SER A 167 0.10 9.71 14.62
CA SER A 167 1.25 10.04 15.46
C SER A 167 1.65 8.86 16.32
N TYR A 168 2.94 8.76 16.64
CA TYR A 168 3.45 7.77 17.57
C TYR A 168 4.41 8.41 18.56
N ILE A 169 4.50 7.81 19.76
CA ILE A 169 5.52 8.10 20.78
C ILE A 169 6.01 6.75 21.28
N LEU A 170 7.19 6.35 20.86
CA LEU A 170 7.80 5.06 21.20
C LEU A 170 8.94 5.28 22.19
N THR A 171 8.86 4.64 23.36
CA THR A 171 9.93 4.65 24.35
C THR A 171 10.69 3.33 24.30
N VAL A 172 11.96 3.38 23.94
CA VAL A 172 12.84 2.21 23.89
C VAL A 172 13.76 2.22 25.09
N PRO A 173 13.63 1.29 26.06
CA PRO A 173 14.53 1.21 27.22
C PRO A 173 15.91 0.70 26.81
N ILE A 174 16.94 1.22 27.45
CA ILE A 174 18.32 0.76 27.28
C ILE A 174 18.62 -0.25 28.38
N ARG A 175 19.18 -1.40 28.00
CA ARG A 175 19.60 -2.45 28.96
C ARG A 175 20.66 -1.92 29.92
N LYS A 176 20.53 -2.30 31.19
CA LYS A 176 21.54 -1.92 32.23
C LYS A 176 22.94 -2.37 31.79
N GLY A 177 23.92 -1.47 31.93
CA GLY A 177 25.31 -1.75 31.58
C GLY A 177 25.65 -1.66 30.09
N THR A 178 24.69 -1.20 29.26
CA THR A 178 24.90 -0.94 27.80
C THR A 178 24.73 0.55 27.53
N LYS A 179 25.33 1.03 26.44
CA LYS A 179 25.17 2.37 25.92
C LYS A 179 24.62 2.24 24.47
N ALA A 180 23.56 2.96 24.14
CA ALA A 180 23.05 3.00 22.79
C ALA A 180 23.84 4.04 21.98
N GLU A 181 24.40 3.63 20.85
CA GLU A 181 25.17 4.51 19.96
C GLU A 181 24.40 4.84 18.70
N TYR A 182 23.59 3.92 18.19
CA TYR A 182 22.73 4.15 17.04
C TYR A 182 21.42 3.37 17.15
N HIS A 183 20.47 3.70 16.29
CA HIS A 183 19.14 3.10 16.29
C HIS A 183 18.66 2.79 14.87
N THR A 184 17.66 1.91 14.79
CA THR A 184 16.86 1.69 13.58
C THR A 184 15.39 1.75 13.93
N MET A 185 14.60 2.28 13.00
CA MET A 185 13.15 2.35 13.12
C MET A 185 12.51 1.59 11.97
N HIS A 186 11.50 0.77 12.26
CA HIS A 186 10.75 0.00 11.29
C HIS A 186 9.25 0.18 11.53
N ILE A 187 8.47 0.19 10.44
CA ILE A 187 7.02 0.14 10.50
C ILE A 187 6.60 -1.24 10.00
N ASN A 188 5.73 -1.88 10.76
CA ASN A 188 5.12 -3.14 10.39
C ASN A 188 3.61 -2.95 10.29
N TRP A 189 2.99 -3.60 9.33
CA TRP A 189 1.54 -3.64 9.14
C TRP A 189 1.14 -4.96 8.51
N GLU A 190 -0.16 -5.23 8.54
CA GLU A 190 -0.77 -6.37 7.88
C GLU A 190 -1.81 -5.89 6.87
N GLN A 191 -2.15 -6.76 5.93
CA GLN A 191 -3.28 -6.61 5.03
C GLN A 191 -4.24 -7.75 5.33
N THR A 192 -5.28 -7.43 6.09
CA THR A 192 -6.37 -8.38 6.37
C THR A 192 -7.51 -8.17 5.38
N ARG A 193 -8.05 -9.29 4.89
CA ARG A 193 -9.20 -9.32 4.00
C ARG A 193 -10.52 -9.24 4.77
#